data_54223a26de12900461e23b32ccbdc2e6
#
_entry.id   54223a26de12900461e23b32ccbdc2e6
#
_cell.length_a   1.000
_cell.length_b   1.000
_cell.length_c   1.000
_cell.angle_alpha   90.00
_cell.angle_beta   90.00
_cell.angle_gamma   90.00
#
_symmetry.space_group_name_H-M   'P 1'
#
loop_
_entity.id
_entity.type
_entity.pdbx_description
1 polymer ?
#
loop_
_entity_poly.entity_id
_entity_poly.type
_entity_poly.pdbx_seq_one_letter_code
_entity_poly.pdbx_strand_id
1 'polypeptide(L)'
;MTTTLPTAPRPPDAGFDTIVGLIQAARQQAYQAVNISLIDLYWQIGEHISRKIAAAEWGDGVVTQLAAHIAQTQPGLRGFTRPNLFRMRQFYEAYQGDEIVAPLVRRLPWTHNIIILGQSKRPEERAFYLRVAAQEKWSKRELERQFKAALFERVVLTPANVSPLTRQLHPGVQGVFKDAYMVEFLGLPDAHSEADLQRGLLEKLKAFLIELGRDFCFVGAEFPVQVGGRDFALDLLFFHRGLNCLVAIELKVGRFEPEYLGKLSFYLEALDRDVKKPHENPAIGVLLCASKDDEVVEYALSRSASPALIAEYQTQLPDKNLLQAKLHEFYLQDHAEGSEALRERAAGAAMTPASSTTKG
;
A
#
# COMPACT_ATOMS: atom_id res chain seq x y z
N MET A 1 9.32 57.12 30.99
CA MET A 1 8.85 55.71 31.04
C MET A 1 9.10 55.11 29.67
N THR A 2 10.21 54.42 29.54
CA THR A 2 10.64 53.80 28.28
C THR A 2 10.07 52.37 28.24
N THR A 3 9.04 52.16 27.41
CA THR A 3 8.41 50.85 27.22
C THR A 3 9.31 50.02 26.31
N THR A 4 10.02 49.05 26.88
CA THR A 4 10.75 48.03 26.14
C THR A 4 9.76 47.06 25.49
N LEU A 5 9.71 47.00 24.16
CA LEU A 5 8.99 46.01 23.38
C LEU A 5 9.59 44.62 23.63
N PRO A 6 8.76 43.57 23.80
CA PRO A 6 9.26 42.22 23.93
C PRO A 6 9.97 41.78 22.64
N THR A 7 11.19 41.33 22.77
CA THR A 7 12.01 40.76 21.69
C THR A 7 11.32 39.52 21.14
N ALA A 8 11.07 39.47 19.83
CA ALA A 8 10.55 38.29 19.16
C ALA A 8 11.46 37.05 19.40
N PRO A 9 10.90 35.89 19.62
CA PRO A 9 11.71 34.67 19.80
C PRO A 9 12.61 34.43 18.59
N ARG A 10 13.89 34.22 18.86
CA ARG A 10 14.89 33.92 17.86
C ARG A 10 14.48 32.62 17.14
N PRO A 11 14.53 32.54 15.80
CA PRO A 11 14.25 31.30 15.10
C PRO A 11 15.21 30.19 15.62
N PRO A 12 14.72 28.93 15.75
CA PRO A 12 15.56 27.84 16.22
C PRO A 12 16.78 27.71 15.32
N ASP A 13 17.94 27.43 15.90
CA ASP A 13 19.20 27.23 15.20
C ASP A 13 19.03 26.01 14.27
N ALA A 14 19.46 26.12 13.00
CA ALA A 14 19.39 25.03 12.01
C ALA A 14 20.08 23.72 12.50
N GLY A 15 21.02 23.83 13.47
CA GLY A 15 21.64 22.68 14.12
C GLY A 15 20.69 21.84 15.00
N PHE A 16 19.61 22.44 15.51
CA PHE A 16 18.66 21.71 16.38
C PHE A 16 17.88 20.66 15.61
N ASP A 17 17.45 20.95 14.40
CA ASP A 17 16.74 20.00 13.54
C ASP A 17 17.63 18.83 13.15
N THR A 18 18.92 19.07 12.94
CA THR A 18 19.93 18.01 12.70
C THR A 18 20.02 17.08 13.90
N ILE A 19 20.12 17.60 15.11
CA ILE A 19 20.19 16.81 16.34
C ILE A 19 18.89 16.01 16.55
N VAL A 20 17.74 16.63 16.34
CA VAL A 20 16.44 15.95 16.43
C VAL A 20 16.37 14.81 15.40
N GLY A 21 16.85 15.02 14.18
CA GLY A 21 16.95 14.01 13.15
C GLY A 21 17.84 12.82 13.56
N LEU A 22 19.00 13.08 14.15
CA LEU A 22 19.89 12.04 14.68
C LEU A 22 19.24 11.22 15.80
N ILE A 23 18.55 11.89 16.74
CA ILE A 23 17.82 11.21 17.82
C ILE A 23 16.71 10.32 17.25
N GLN A 24 15.94 10.81 16.30
CA GLN A 24 14.85 10.05 15.67
C GLN A 24 15.39 8.84 14.90
N ALA A 25 16.48 9.00 14.14
CA ALA A 25 17.13 7.92 13.41
C ALA A 25 17.65 6.83 14.36
N ALA A 26 18.35 7.21 15.44
CA ALA A 26 18.85 6.28 16.43
C ALA A 26 17.72 5.51 17.14
N ARG A 27 16.65 6.19 17.52
CA ARG A 27 15.45 5.54 18.10
C ARG A 27 14.82 4.55 17.13
N GLN A 28 14.66 4.91 15.86
CA GLN A 28 14.10 4.02 14.85
C GLN A 28 14.96 2.77 14.64
N GLN A 29 16.29 2.93 14.59
CA GLN A 29 17.23 1.80 14.51
C GLN A 29 17.12 0.88 15.72
N ALA A 30 17.05 1.44 16.93
CA ALA A 30 16.89 0.65 18.14
C ALA A 30 15.57 -0.15 18.15
N TYR A 31 14.43 0.47 17.74
CA TYR A 31 13.15 -0.24 17.61
C TYR A 31 13.22 -1.37 16.59
N GLN A 32 13.87 -1.14 15.44
CA GLN A 32 14.04 -2.17 14.42
C GLN A 32 14.89 -3.35 14.92
N ALA A 33 16.00 -3.08 15.60
CA ALA A 33 16.88 -4.10 16.15
C ALA A 33 16.15 -4.97 17.21
N VAL A 34 15.39 -4.34 18.10
CA VAL A 34 14.57 -5.04 19.10
C VAL A 34 13.50 -5.89 18.42
N ASN A 35 12.83 -5.37 17.38
CA ASN A 35 11.81 -6.12 16.65
C ASN A 35 12.41 -7.36 15.97
N ILE A 36 13.55 -7.22 15.29
CA ILE A 36 14.25 -8.34 14.64
C ILE A 36 14.59 -9.41 15.67
N SER A 37 15.22 -9.02 16.79
CA SER A 37 15.59 -9.96 17.87
C SER A 37 14.36 -10.68 18.44
N LEU A 38 13.23 -9.98 18.58
CA LEU A 38 12.00 -10.56 19.08
C LEU A 38 11.40 -11.58 18.08
N ILE A 39 11.38 -11.26 16.80
CA ILE A 39 10.87 -12.17 15.76
C ILE A 39 11.78 -13.41 15.66
N ASP A 40 13.08 -13.22 15.72
CA ASP A 40 14.05 -14.34 15.72
C ASP A 40 13.89 -15.26 16.96
N LEU A 41 13.64 -14.68 18.13
CA LEU A 41 13.32 -15.45 19.34
C LEU A 41 12.03 -16.26 19.14
N TYR A 42 10.97 -15.65 18.62
CA TYR A 42 9.70 -16.33 18.39
C TYR A 42 9.81 -17.42 17.33
N TRP A 43 10.64 -17.21 16.32
CA TRP A 43 10.99 -18.22 15.33
C TRP A 43 11.68 -19.42 15.98
N GLN A 44 12.74 -19.21 16.78
CA GLN A 44 13.48 -20.26 17.46
C GLN A 44 12.62 -21.06 18.42
N ILE A 45 11.74 -20.38 19.18
CA ILE A 45 10.78 -21.04 20.08
C ILE A 45 9.80 -21.90 19.24
N GLY A 46 9.27 -21.36 18.16
CA GLY A 46 8.37 -22.07 17.26
C GLY A 46 9.00 -23.30 16.65
N GLU A 47 10.24 -23.17 16.18
CA GLU A 47 11.06 -24.25 15.65
C GLU A 47 11.28 -25.35 16.69
N HIS A 48 11.68 -24.99 17.92
CA HIS A 48 11.93 -25.94 18.99
C HIS A 48 10.65 -26.74 19.34
N ILE A 49 9.51 -26.05 19.48
CA ILE A 49 8.22 -26.69 19.75
C ILE A 49 7.81 -27.61 18.61
N SER A 50 7.95 -27.17 17.35
CA SER A 50 7.58 -27.95 16.15
C SER A 50 8.42 -29.23 16.06
N ARG A 51 9.74 -29.12 16.24
CA ARG A 51 10.65 -30.28 16.21
C ARG A 51 10.33 -31.30 17.31
N LYS A 52 10.07 -30.84 18.54
CA LYS A 52 9.73 -31.73 19.67
C LYS A 52 8.42 -32.47 19.47
N ILE A 53 7.43 -31.82 18.88
CA ILE A 53 6.16 -32.46 18.55
C ILE A 53 6.33 -33.44 17.38
N ALA A 54 7.06 -33.07 16.34
CA ALA A 54 7.33 -33.95 15.19
C ALA A 54 8.11 -35.23 15.59
N ALA A 55 9.01 -35.13 16.58
CA ALA A 55 9.74 -36.26 17.15
C ALA A 55 8.90 -37.10 18.14
N ALA A 56 7.60 -36.80 18.31
CA ALA A 56 6.70 -37.41 19.31
C ALA A 56 7.22 -37.31 20.78
N GLU A 57 8.17 -36.42 21.06
CA GLU A 57 8.66 -36.16 22.42
C GLU A 57 7.68 -35.29 23.22
N TRP A 58 6.93 -34.44 22.55
CA TRP A 58 5.96 -33.52 23.14
C TRP A 58 4.55 -33.72 22.56
N GLY A 59 3.56 -33.88 23.43
CA GLY A 59 2.15 -33.81 23.08
C GLY A 59 1.54 -32.41 23.36
N ASP A 60 0.30 -32.20 22.98
CA ASP A 60 -0.40 -30.89 23.11
C ASP A 60 -0.44 -30.36 24.56
N GLY A 61 -0.43 -31.25 25.58
CA GLY A 61 -0.36 -30.88 26.98
C GLY A 61 0.95 -30.19 27.40
N VAL A 62 2.07 -30.50 26.74
CA VAL A 62 3.40 -29.99 27.12
C VAL A 62 3.52 -28.48 26.83
N VAL A 63 2.90 -27.94 25.79
CA VAL A 63 2.90 -26.51 25.52
C VAL A 63 2.19 -25.74 26.63
N THR A 64 1.15 -26.33 27.25
CA THR A 64 0.47 -25.73 28.38
C THR A 64 1.37 -25.74 29.62
N GLN A 65 2.08 -26.85 29.87
CA GLN A 65 3.05 -26.96 30.96
C GLN A 65 4.24 -25.98 30.77
N LEU A 66 4.73 -25.82 29.53
CA LEU A 66 5.76 -24.83 29.17
C LEU A 66 5.31 -23.40 29.50
N ALA A 67 4.08 -23.04 29.13
CA ALA A 67 3.54 -21.71 29.44
C ALA A 67 3.45 -21.47 30.96
N ALA A 68 3.01 -22.48 31.73
CA ALA A 68 2.95 -22.41 33.18
C ALA A 68 4.35 -22.32 33.82
N HIS A 69 5.30 -23.10 33.31
CA HIS A 69 6.70 -23.06 33.76
C HIS A 69 7.34 -21.69 33.55
N ILE A 70 7.17 -21.09 32.34
CA ILE A 70 7.68 -19.75 32.06
C ILE A 70 7.04 -18.72 33.00
N ALA A 71 5.73 -18.78 33.24
CA ALA A 71 5.06 -17.86 34.16
C ALA A 71 5.54 -17.96 35.60
N GLN A 72 5.90 -19.16 36.06
CA GLN A 72 6.44 -19.39 37.39
C GLN A 72 7.90 -18.97 37.54
N THR A 73 8.73 -19.31 36.57
CA THR A 73 10.19 -19.03 36.64
C THR A 73 10.55 -17.60 36.22
N GLN A 74 9.69 -16.96 35.44
CA GLN A 74 9.90 -15.59 34.87
C GLN A 74 8.63 -14.73 35.04
N PRO A 75 8.20 -14.40 36.27
CA PRO A 75 6.89 -13.77 36.52
C PRO A 75 6.70 -12.38 35.90
N GLY A 76 7.78 -11.71 35.48
CA GLY A 76 7.75 -10.44 34.77
C GLY A 76 7.68 -10.54 33.24
N LEU A 77 7.86 -11.74 32.68
CA LEU A 77 7.96 -11.95 31.26
C LEU A 77 6.57 -12.05 30.62
N ARG A 78 6.29 -11.17 29.65
CA ARG A 78 5.00 -11.14 28.92
C ARG A 78 5.15 -11.72 27.51
N GLY A 79 4.05 -12.22 26.96
CA GLY A 79 4.01 -12.69 25.57
C GLY A 79 4.21 -14.19 25.39
N PHE A 80 4.41 -14.98 26.46
CA PHE A 80 4.67 -16.42 26.38
C PHE A 80 3.49 -17.26 26.93
N THR A 81 2.27 -16.76 26.68
CA THR A 81 1.05 -17.53 27.00
C THR A 81 0.90 -18.72 26.06
N ARG A 82 0.14 -19.75 26.50
CA ARG A 82 -0.16 -20.93 25.67
C ARG A 82 -0.62 -20.56 24.24
N PRO A 83 -1.61 -19.67 24.03
CA PRO A 83 -2.02 -19.29 22.68
C PRO A 83 -0.87 -18.67 21.85
N ASN A 84 -0.01 -17.88 22.48
CA ASN A 84 1.09 -17.23 21.75
C ASN A 84 2.21 -18.22 21.41
N LEU A 85 2.51 -19.20 22.28
CA LEU A 85 3.45 -20.28 21.97
C LEU A 85 2.97 -21.13 20.78
N PHE A 86 1.65 -21.41 20.69
CA PHE A 86 1.08 -22.07 19.52
C PHE A 86 1.19 -21.21 18.26
N ARG A 87 1.01 -19.88 18.36
CA ARG A 87 1.20 -18.97 17.23
C ARG A 87 2.66 -18.91 16.77
N MET A 88 3.63 -18.97 17.69
CA MET A 88 5.06 -19.06 17.35
C MET A 88 5.35 -20.35 16.58
N ARG A 89 4.79 -21.47 16.99
CA ARG A 89 4.89 -22.73 16.25
C ARG A 89 4.29 -22.62 14.86
N GLN A 90 3.04 -22.16 14.74
CA GLN A 90 2.36 -21.97 13.45
C GLN A 90 3.14 -21.00 12.52
N PHE A 91 3.72 -19.96 13.10
CA PHE A 91 4.55 -18.99 12.38
C PHE A 91 5.78 -19.66 11.78
N TYR A 92 6.52 -20.45 12.55
CA TYR A 92 7.64 -21.23 12.05
C TYR A 92 7.20 -22.20 10.95
N GLU A 93 6.18 -23.02 11.22
CA GLU A 93 5.66 -24.03 10.29
C GLU A 93 5.16 -23.43 8.95
N ALA A 94 4.59 -22.23 9.00
CA ALA A 94 4.07 -21.56 7.81
C ALA A 94 5.15 -20.97 6.90
N TYR A 95 6.31 -20.61 7.45
CA TYR A 95 7.35 -19.89 6.74
C TYR A 95 8.71 -20.60 6.67
N GLN A 96 8.85 -21.78 7.30
CA GLN A 96 10.05 -22.59 7.17
C GLN A 96 10.25 -23.02 5.70
N GLY A 97 11.44 -22.79 5.18
CA GLY A 97 11.76 -23.14 3.78
C GLY A 97 11.38 -22.08 2.75
N ASP A 98 10.79 -20.97 3.15
CA ASP A 98 10.49 -19.84 2.26
C ASP A 98 11.56 -18.75 2.40
N GLU A 99 12.60 -18.82 1.56
CA GLU A 99 13.73 -17.88 1.58
C GLU A 99 13.32 -16.45 1.20
N ILE A 100 12.23 -16.27 0.45
CA ILE A 100 11.73 -14.96 0.01
C ILE A 100 11.01 -14.26 1.16
N VAL A 101 10.26 -15.02 1.95
CA VAL A 101 9.41 -14.48 3.02
C VAL A 101 10.18 -14.27 4.33
N ALA A 102 11.16 -15.11 4.62
CA ALA A 102 11.94 -15.05 5.87
C ALA A 102 12.55 -13.66 6.20
N PRO A 103 13.08 -12.87 5.25
CA PRO A 103 13.50 -11.49 5.52
C PRO A 103 12.34 -10.53 5.78
N LEU A 104 11.16 -10.75 5.16
CA LEU A 104 10.01 -9.86 5.26
C LEU A 104 9.35 -9.92 6.64
N VAL A 105 9.24 -11.10 7.23
CA VAL A 105 8.63 -11.28 8.56
C VAL A 105 9.39 -10.51 9.64
N ARG A 106 10.72 -10.36 9.51
CA ARG A 106 11.58 -9.58 10.42
C ARG A 106 11.38 -8.07 10.31
N ARG A 107 10.86 -7.59 9.18
CA ARG A 107 10.61 -6.16 8.95
C ARG A 107 9.30 -5.68 9.57
N LEU A 108 8.43 -6.58 9.98
CA LEU A 108 7.10 -6.30 10.53
C LEU A 108 7.05 -6.62 12.04
N PRO A 109 6.26 -5.87 12.81
CA PRO A 109 5.96 -6.22 14.20
C PRO A 109 5.26 -7.58 14.32
N TRP A 110 5.42 -8.24 15.47
CA TRP A 110 4.77 -9.52 15.76
C TRP A 110 3.25 -9.51 15.52
N THR A 111 2.59 -8.42 15.90
CA THR A 111 1.15 -8.26 15.68
C THR A 111 0.76 -8.30 14.22
N HIS A 112 1.56 -7.72 13.32
CA HIS A 112 1.32 -7.78 11.88
C HIS A 112 1.50 -9.20 11.35
N ASN A 113 2.58 -9.86 11.74
CA ASN A 113 2.84 -11.25 11.35
C ASN A 113 1.68 -12.19 11.73
N ILE A 114 1.14 -12.04 12.93
CA ILE A 114 0.02 -12.87 13.41
C ILE A 114 -1.29 -12.55 12.70
N ILE A 115 -1.56 -11.28 12.37
CA ILE A 115 -2.74 -10.89 11.58
C ILE A 115 -2.65 -11.52 10.19
N ILE A 116 -1.50 -11.36 9.53
CA ILE A 116 -1.29 -11.90 8.19
C ILE A 116 -1.42 -13.43 8.20
N LEU A 117 -0.74 -14.09 9.12
CA LEU A 117 -0.81 -15.55 9.26
C LEU A 117 -2.25 -16.04 9.50
N GLY A 118 -3.04 -15.33 10.33
CA GLY A 118 -4.39 -15.74 10.70
C GLY A 118 -5.46 -15.40 9.68
N GLN A 119 -5.24 -14.38 8.84
CA GLN A 119 -6.25 -13.92 7.86
C GLN A 119 -5.98 -14.40 6.44
N SER A 120 -4.74 -14.72 6.11
CA SER A 120 -4.36 -15.23 4.78
C SER A 120 -4.45 -16.75 4.74
N LYS A 121 -5.15 -17.27 3.73
CA LYS A 121 -5.33 -18.71 3.54
C LYS A 121 -4.23 -19.33 2.66
N ARG A 122 -3.63 -18.53 1.75
CA ARG A 122 -2.68 -18.99 0.74
C ARG A 122 -1.27 -18.43 0.99
N PRO A 123 -0.21 -19.12 0.60
CA PRO A 123 1.17 -18.61 0.69
C PRO A 123 1.37 -17.30 -0.09
N GLU A 124 0.79 -17.17 -1.29
CA GLU A 124 0.89 -16.00 -2.15
C GLU A 124 0.24 -14.77 -1.50
N GLU A 125 -0.93 -14.95 -0.88
CA GLU A 125 -1.63 -13.91 -0.13
C GLU A 125 -0.79 -13.46 1.07
N ARG A 126 -0.18 -14.40 1.81
CA ARG A 126 0.73 -14.07 2.91
C ARG A 126 1.94 -13.26 2.45
N ALA A 127 2.60 -13.73 1.39
CA ALA A 127 3.76 -13.06 0.80
C ALA A 127 3.40 -11.64 0.31
N PHE A 128 2.25 -11.48 -0.32
CA PHE A 128 1.73 -10.19 -0.77
C PHE A 128 1.58 -9.22 0.41
N TYR A 129 0.79 -9.59 1.45
CA TYR A 129 0.55 -8.70 2.58
C TYR A 129 1.81 -8.41 3.40
N LEU A 130 2.72 -9.38 3.57
CA LEU A 130 4.02 -9.15 4.21
C LEU A 130 4.83 -8.09 3.47
N ARG A 131 4.88 -8.18 2.15
CA ARG A 131 5.63 -7.26 1.30
C ARG A 131 5.02 -5.86 1.32
N VAL A 132 3.73 -5.76 1.02
CA VAL A 132 3.03 -4.46 0.94
C VAL A 132 3.01 -3.77 2.31
N ALA A 133 2.70 -4.49 3.40
CA ALA A 133 2.70 -3.90 4.74
C ALA A 133 4.07 -3.38 5.17
N ALA A 134 5.16 -4.07 4.77
CA ALA A 134 6.52 -3.64 5.06
C ALA A 134 6.94 -2.42 4.21
N GLN A 135 6.54 -2.38 2.94
CA GLN A 135 6.81 -1.26 2.03
C GLN A 135 6.04 -0.01 2.43
N GLU A 136 4.72 -0.15 2.61
CA GLU A 136 3.81 0.95 2.93
C GLU A 136 3.90 1.39 4.40
N LYS A 137 4.64 0.65 5.23
CA LYS A 137 4.75 0.89 6.69
C LYS A 137 3.38 1.00 7.37
N TRP A 138 2.45 0.14 7.00
CA TRP A 138 1.11 0.17 7.55
C TRP A 138 1.10 0.03 9.07
N SER A 139 0.19 0.76 9.70
CA SER A 139 -0.20 0.51 11.08
C SER A 139 -1.01 -0.80 11.16
N LYS A 140 -1.14 -1.37 12.37
CA LYS A 140 -2.03 -2.51 12.60
C LYS A 140 -3.44 -2.26 12.07
N ARG A 141 -4.00 -1.08 12.34
CA ARG A 141 -5.36 -0.70 11.92
C ARG A 141 -5.48 -0.65 10.39
N GLU A 142 -4.47 -0.14 9.72
CA GLU A 142 -4.46 -0.08 8.27
C GLU A 142 -4.33 -1.48 7.64
N LEU A 143 -3.47 -2.33 8.16
CA LEU A 143 -3.38 -3.72 7.72
C LEU A 143 -4.73 -4.45 7.84
N GLU A 144 -5.42 -4.31 9.00
CA GLU A 144 -6.75 -4.89 9.20
C GLU A 144 -7.79 -4.30 8.23
N ARG A 145 -7.71 -3.00 7.91
CA ARG A 145 -8.56 -2.35 6.92
C ARG A 145 -8.33 -2.92 5.52
N GLN A 146 -7.08 -3.07 5.10
CA GLN A 146 -6.74 -3.60 3.78
C GLN A 146 -7.16 -5.07 3.61
N PHE A 147 -7.14 -5.87 4.68
CA PHE A 147 -7.73 -7.19 4.67
C PHE A 147 -9.26 -7.17 4.51
N LYS A 148 -9.94 -6.23 5.17
CA LYS A 148 -11.40 -6.06 5.01
C LYS A 148 -11.76 -5.56 3.61
N ALA A 149 -10.94 -4.69 3.05
CA ALA A 149 -11.08 -4.19 1.69
C ALA A 149 -10.67 -5.22 0.62
N ALA A 150 -10.30 -6.44 1.01
CA ALA A 150 -9.92 -7.53 0.11
C ALA A 150 -8.87 -7.07 -0.94
N LEU A 151 -7.82 -6.36 -0.48
CA LEU A 151 -6.83 -5.78 -1.38
C LEU A 151 -6.15 -6.82 -2.26
N PHE A 152 -5.77 -7.98 -1.71
CA PHE A 152 -5.12 -9.04 -2.47
C PHE A 152 -6.03 -9.53 -3.60
N GLU A 153 -7.27 -9.84 -3.28
CA GLU A 153 -8.26 -10.34 -4.24
C GLU A 153 -8.50 -9.32 -5.36
N ARG A 154 -8.66 -8.03 -5.03
CA ARG A 154 -8.87 -6.96 -6.02
C ARG A 154 -7.67 -6.80 -6.95
N VAL A 155 -6.45 -6.79 -6.41
CA VAL A 155 -5.23 -6.62 -7.20
C VAL A 155 -4.97 -7.81 -8.13
N VAL A 156 -5.28 -9.03 -7.68
CA VAL A 156 -5.09 -10.24 -8.49
C VAL A 156 -6.15 -10.37 -9.57
N LEU A 157 -7.43 -10.11 -9.22
CA LEU A 157 -8.55 -10.26 -10.16
C LEU A 157 -8.60 -9.14 -11.20
N THR A 158 -8.34 -7.90 -10.77
CA THR A 158 -8.47 -6.70 -11.62
C THR A 158 -7.22 -5.83 -11.50
N PRO A 159 -6.14 -6.17 -12.23
CA PRO A 159 -4.97 -5.30 -12.31
C PRO A 159 -5.29 -4.00 -13.04
N ALA A 160 -4.69 -2.89 -12.57
CA ALA A 160 -4.93 -1.58 -13.17
C ALA A 160 -4.64 -1.57 -14.68
N ASN A 161 -5.63 -1.09 -15.45
CA ASN A 161 -5.51 -0.98 -16.89
C ASN A 161 -4.90 0.38 -17.25
N VAL A 162 -3.62 0.39 -17.63
CA VAL A 162 -2.86 1.57 -18.01
C VAL A 162 -2.64 1.60 -19.53
N SER A 163 -2.62 2.81 -20.13
CA SER A 163 -2.38 2.95 -21.56
C SER A 163 -1.01 2.39 -21.99
N PRO A 164 -0.87 1.93 -23.24
CA PRO A 164 0.43 1.48 -23.77
C PRO A 164 1.52 2.53 -23.63
N LEU A 165 1.19 3.81 -23.86
CA LEU A 165 2.12 4.92 -23.70
C LEU A 165 2.58 5.08 -22.25
N THR A 166 1.69 4.91 -21.25
CA THR A 166 2.09 4.94 -19.85
C THR A 166 3.14 3.88 -19.54
N ARG A 167 2.96 2.65 -20.03
CA ARG A 167 3.94 1.56 -19.84
C ARG A 167 5.28 1.85 -20.52
N GLN A 168 5.24 2.49 -21.69
CA GLN A 168 6.44 2.88 -22.43
C GLN A 168 7.23 3.98 -21.71
N LEU A 169 6.55 5.03 -21.26
CA LEU A 169 7.18 6.18 -20.60
C LEU A 169 7.60 5.89 -19.15
N HIS A 170 6.90 4.98 -18.51
CA HIS A 170 7.11 4.63 -17.09
C HIS A 170 7.25 3.11 -16.91
N PRO A 171 8.42 2.52 -17.19
CA PRO A 171 8.62 1.06 -17.06
C PRO A 171 8.32 0.52 -15.66
N GLY A 172 8.45 1.36 -14.62
CA GLY A 172 8.13 1.01 -13.23
C GLY A 172 6.67 1.22 -12.82
N VAL A 173 5.74 1.45 -13.76
CA VAL A 173 4.33 1.78 -13.45
C VAL A 173 3.53 0.57 -12.96
N GLN A 174 4.00 -0.63 -13.24
CA GLN A 174 3.31 -1.86 -12.87
C GLN A 174 3.17 -1.97 -11.33
N GLY A 175 1.95 -2.16 -10.87
CA GLY A 175 1.64 -2.28 -9.45
C GLY A 175 1.62 -0.96 -8.66
N VAL A 176 1.89 0.18 -9.30
CA VAL A 176 1.82 1.51 -8.67
C VAL A 176 0.37 1.95 -8.50
N PHE A 177 -0.43 1.78 -9.54
CA PHE A 177 -1.83 2.16 -9.53
C PHE A 177 -2.74 0.96 -9.28
N LYS A 178 -3.90 1.24 -8.70
CA LYS A 178 -4.97 0.27 -8.49
C LYS A 178 -6.07 0.48 -9.52
N ASP A 179 -6.76 -0.60 -9.85
CA ASP A 179 -7.96 -0.54 -10.69
C ASP A 179 -9.15 0.07 -9.95
N ALA A 180 -9.25 -0.19 -8.63
CA ALA A 180 -10.26 0.38 -7.76
C ALA A 180 -9.66 0.90 -6.45
N TYR A 181 -10.06 2.11 -6.05
CA TYR A 181 -9.69 2.76 -4.79
C TYR A 181 -10.84 2.71 -3.80
N MET A 182 -10.56 2.30 -2.56
CA MET A 182 -11.55 2.26 -1.48
C MET A 182 -11.61 3.60 -0.77
N VAL A 183 -12.75 4.27 -0.88
CA VAL A 183 -12.99 5.58 -0.24
C VAL A 183 -14.15 5.55 0.76
N GLU A 184 -14.45 4.38 1.32
CA GLU A 184 -15.50 4.16 2.32
C GLU A 184 -15.34 5.07 3.55
N PHE A 185 -14.11 5.47 3.84
CA PHE A 185 -13.80 6.37 4.96
C PHE A 185 -14.33 7.79 4.79
N LEU A 186 -14.78 8.15 3.58
CA LEU A 186 -15.41 9.46 3.31
C LEU A 186 -16.83 9.52 3.88
N GLY A 187 -17.52 8.38 3.96
CA GLY A 187 -18.92 8.32 4.41
C GLY A 187 -19.86 9.06 3.48
N LEU A 188 -19.58 9.10 2.18
CA LEU A 188 -20.41 9.78 1.19
C LEU A 188 -21.75 9.06 1.03
N PRO A 189 -22.87 9.80 0.83
CA PRO A 189 -24.14 9.21 0.43
C PRO A 189 -24.02 8.59 -0.97
N ASP A 190 -24.95 7.68 -1.31
CA ASP A 190 -24.96 7.03 -2.63
C ASP A 190 -25.08 8.06 -3.77
N ALA A 191 -25.89 9.10 -3.57
CA ALA A 191 -25.96 10.25 -4.48
C ALA A 191 -25.11 11.40 -3.93
N HIS A 192 -24.00 11.67 -4.57
CA HIS A 192 -23.08 12.77 -4.24
C HIS A 192 -22.57 13.46 -5.52
N SER A 193 -22.12 14.70 -5.40
CA SER A 193 -21.53 15.46 -6.50
C SER A 193 -20.01 15.28 -6.58
N GLU A 194 -19.39 15.67 -7.70
CA GLU A 194 -17.92 15.73 -7.84
C GLU A 194 -17.31 16.66 -6.77
N ALA A 195 -17.98 17.77 -6.44
CA ALA A 195 -17.55 18.68 -5.39
C ALA A 195 -17.61 18.04 -3.99
N ASP A 196 -18.60 17.18 -3.69
CA ASP A 196 -18.67 16.47 -2.42
C ASP A 196 -17.58 15.42 -2.31
N LEU A 197 -17.32 14.69 -3.40
CA LEU A 197 -16.21 13.73 -3.49
C LEU A 197 -14.87 14.44 -3.27
N GLN A 198 -14.59 15.52 -4.00
CA GLN A 198 -13.35 16.28 -3.90
C GLN A 198 -13.15 16.83 -2.49
N ARG A 199 -14.19 17.46 -1.91
CA ARG A 199 -14.13 17.98 -0.55
C ARG A 199 -13.86 16.89 0.47
N GLY A 200 -14.53 15.74 0.37
CA GLY A 200 -14.32 14.59 1.24
C GLY A 200 -12.89 14.05 1.15
N LEU A 201 -12.32 13.95 -0.05
CA LEU A 201 -10.94 13.52 -0.27
C LEU A 201 -9.94 14.49 0.37
N LEU A 202 -10.18 15.79 0.26
CA LEU A 202 -9.32 16.82 0.88
C LEU A 202 -9.44 16.83 2.41
N GLU A 203 -10.64 16.73 2.96
CA GLU A 203 -10.86 16.62 4.41
C GLU A 203 -10.22 15.35 5.00
N LYS A 204 -10.20 14.27 4.25
CA LYS A 204 -9.61 12.97 4.63
C LYS A 204 -8.29 12.67 3.87
N LEU A 205 -7.57 13.70 3.46
CA LEU A 205 -6.39 13.59 2.61
C LEU A 205 -5.37 12.57 3.13
N LYS A 206 -5.16 12.49 4.45
CA LYS A 206 -4.27 11.48 5.04
C LYS A 206 -4.73 10.04 4.73
N ALA A 207 -6.02 9.77 4.84
CA ALA A 207 -6.58 8.44 4.52
C ALA A 207 -6.49 8.15 3.02
N PHE A 208 -6.74 9.16 2.20
CA PHE A 208 -6.62 9.04 0.74
C PHE A 208 -5.18 8.80 0.30
N LEU A 209 -4.19 9.50 0.87
CA LEU A 209 -2.77 9.24 0.60
C LEU A 209 -2.35 7.82 0.99
N ILE A 210 -2.87 7.29 2.10
CA ILE A 210 -2.63 5.90 2.49
C ILE A 210 -3.27 4.93 1.48
N GLU A 211 -4.46 5.27 0.97
CA GLU A 211 -5.11 4.45 -0.06
C GLU A 211 -4.39 4.53 -1.40
N LEU A 212 -3.91 5.70 -1.81
CA LEU A 212 -3.09 5.86 -3.03
C LEU A 212 -1.78 5.06 -2.93
N GLY A 213 -1.05 5.20 -1.82
CA GLY A 213 0.25 4.59 -1.56
C GLY A 213 1.29 5.61 -1.10
N ARG A 214 2.33 5.15 -0.40
CA ARG A 214 3.31 6.01 0.31
C ARG A 214 4.14 6.93 -0.58
N ASP A 215 4.25 6.63 -1.87
CA ASP A 215 5.08 7.43 -2.79
C ASP A 215 4.28 8.57 -3.45
N PHE A 216 2.99 8.70 -3.14
CA PHE A 216 2.19 9.85 -3.53
C PHE A 216 2.38 11.02 -2.58
N CYS A 217 2.67 12.19 -3.14
CA CYS A 217 2.76 13.46 -2.43
C CYS A 217 1.71 14.42 -2.99
N PHE A 218 0.89 15.00 -2.15
CA PHE A 218 -0.12 15.97 -2.57
C PHE A 218 0.56 17.29 -2.97
N VAL A 219 0.21 17.81 -4.15
CA VAL A 219 0.71 19.09 -4.69
C VAL A 219 -0.36 20.16 -4.57
N GLY A 220 -1.60 19.87 -4.98
CA GLY A 220 -2.69 20.84 -4.92
C GLY A 220 -4.04 20.28 -5.35
N ALA A 221 -5.10 21.03 -5.05
CA ALA A 221 -6.45 20.81 -5.55
C ALA A 221 -6.90 22.05 -6.34
N GLU A 222 -7.85 21.86 -7.26
CA GLU A 222 -8.26 22.93 -8.18
C GLU A 222 -7.02 23.62 -8.79
N PHE A 223 -6.04 22.79 -9.19
CA PHE A 223 -4.73 23.29 -9.60
C PHE A 223 -4.86 24.10 -10.89
N PRO A 224 -4.50 25.42 -10.85
CA PRO A 224 -4.70 26.30 -11.99
C PRO A 224 -3.74 25.94 -13.13
N VAL A 225 -4.28 25.84 -14.33
CA VAL A 225 -3.53 25.64 -15.57
C VAL A 225 -3.99 26.70 -16.56
N GLN A 226 -3.08 27.54 -17.04
CA GLN A 226 -3.38 28.62 -17.99
C GLN A 226 -2.86 28.27 -19.38
N VAL A 227 -3.75 28.20 -20.36
CA VAL A 227 -3.39 27.91 -21.75
C VAL A 227 -4.14 28.85 -22.70
N GLY A 228 -3.40 29.53 -23.58
CA GLY A 228 -3.99 30.43 -24.56
C GLY A 228 -4.80 31.57 -23.95
N GLY A 229 -4.42 32.07 -22.77
CA GLY A 229 -5.13 33.13 -22.05
C GLY A 229 -6.44 32.70 -21.39
N ARG A 230 -6.69 31.39 -21.29
CA ARG A 230 -7.85 30.79 -20.59
C ARG A 230 -7.37 30.04 -19.37
N ASP A 231 -8.13 30.16 -18.28
CA ASP A 231 -7.88 29.48 -17.03
C ASP A 231 -8.67 28.17 -16.97
N PHE A 232 -7.98 27.10 -16.55
CA PHE A 232 -8.55 25.77 -16.31
C PHE A 232 -8.15 25.33 -14.89
N ALA A 233 -8.91 24.43 -14.31
CA ALA A 233 -8.61 23.86 -13.01
C ALA A 233 -8.60 22.33 -13.10
N LEU A 234 -7.52 21.73 -12.63
CA LEU A 234 -7.37 20.29 -12.47
C LEU A 234 -7.82 19.91 -11.06
N ASP A 235 -8.65 18.88 -10.92
CA ASP A 235 -9.28 18.53 -9.64
C ASP A 235 -8.25 18.28 -8.54
N LEU A 236 -7.30 17.34 -8.76
CA LEU A 236 -6.26 17.00 -7.81
C LEU A 236 -4.93 16.75 -8.51
N LEU A 237 -3.87 17.36 -8.00
CA LEU A 237 -2.51 17.15 -8.49
C LEU A 237 -1.64 16.53 -7.40
N PHE A 238 -0.95 15.44 -7.76
CA PHE A 238 0.02 14.74 -6.92
C PHE A 238 1.37 14.66 -7.62
N PHE A 239 2.40 14.33 -6.87
CA PHE A 239 3.70 13.92 -7.37
C PHE A 239 4.00 12.50 -6.89
N HIS A 240 4.39 11.61 -7.80
CA HIS A 240 4.75 10.24 -7.46
C HIS A 240 6.27 10.09 -7.41
N ARG A 241 6.83 9.88 -6.21
CA ARG A 241 8.27 9.86 -5.95
C ARG A 241 9.00 8.74 -6.68
N GLY A 242 8.43 7.54 -6.70
CA GLY A 242 9.04 6.36 -7.34
C GLY A 242 9.09 6.47 -8.87
N LEU A 243 8.07 7.06 -9.49
CA LEU A 243 8.01 7.32 -10.93
C LEU A 243 8.64 8.66 -11.33
N ASN A 244 8.95 9.51 -10.34
CA ASN A 244 9.48 10.86 -10.54
C ASN A 244 8.65 11.69 -11.53
N CYS A 245 7.32 11.72 -11.35
CA CYS A 245 6.42 12.42 -12.24
C CYS A 245 5.22 13.03 -11.52
N LEU A 246 4.60 14.03 -12.15
CA LEU A 246 3.31 14.55 -11.74
C LEU A 246 2.21 13.52 -12.05
N VAL A 247 1.20 13.45 -11.18
CA VAL A 247 0.01 12.60 -11.36
C VAL A 247 -1.22 13.47 -11.23
N ALA A 248 -1.91 13.65 -12.34
CA ALA A 248 -3.16 14.40 -12.44
C ALA A 248 -4.34 13.46 -12.20
N ILE A 249 -5.19 13.74 -11.22
CA ILE A 249 -6.42 12.99 -10.96
C ILE A 249 -7.63 13.87 -11.29
N GLU A 250 -8.43 13.42 -12.23
CA GLU A 250 -9.71 14.00 -12.61
C GLU A 250 -10.84 13.14 -12.04
N LEU A 251 -11.78 13.74 -11.34
CA LEU A 251 -12.88 13.06 -10.64
C LEU A 251 -14.16 13.02 -11.49
N LYS A 252 -14.86 11.89 -11.49
CA LYS A 252 -16.14 11.73 -12.15
C LYS A 252 -17.09 10.89 -11.28
N VAL A 253 -18.23 11.44 -10.93
CA VAL A 253 -19.26 10.73 -10.13
C VAL A 253 -20.16 9.81 -10.97
N GLY A 254 -19.97 9.78 -12.28
CA GLY A 254 -20.66 8.89 -13.19
C GLY A 254 -19.83 7.70 -13.64
N ARG A 255 -20.39 6.97 -14.62
CA ARG A 255 -19.66 5.96 -15.36
C ARG A 255 -18.55 6.61 -16.21
N PHE A 256 -17.49 5.89 -16.45
CA PHE A 256 -16.44 6.31 -17.39
C PHE A 256 -17.01 6.49 -18.80
N GLU A 257 -16.71 7.64 -19.41
CA GLU A 257 -16.99 7.94 -20.81
C GLU A 257 -15.69 8.29 -21.53
N PRO A 258 -15.44 7.75 -22.77
CA PRO A 258 -14.19 7.96 -23.51
C PRO A 258 -13.83 9.43 -23.74
N GLU A 259 -14.82 10.32 -23.81
CA GLU A 259 -14.68 11.76 -24.00
C GLU A 259 -13.86 12.43 -22.88
N TYR A 260 -13.86 11.86 -21.66
CA TYR A 260 -13.11 12.42 -20.53
C TYR A 260 -11.59 12.38 -20.75
N LEU A 261 -11.11 11.43 -21.58
CA LEU A 261 -9.68 11.36 -21.93
C LEU A 261 -9.17 12.59 -22.65
N GLY A 262 -10.04 13.28 -23.43
CA GLY A 262 -9.65 14.49 -24.12
C GLY A 262 -9.29 15.64 -23.17
N LYS A 263 -10.08 15.85 -22.13
CA LYS A 263 -9.81 16.84 -21.07
C LYS A 263 -8.54 16.49 -20.29
N LEU A 264 -8.40 15.22 -19.90
CA LEU A 264 -7.23 14.75 -19.20
C LEU A 264 -5.96 14.92 -20.03
N SER A 265 -5.98 14.54 -21.32
CA SER A 265 -4.86 14.71 -22.25
C SER A 265 -4.39 16.15 -22.36
N PHE A 266 -5.33 17.08 -22.41
CA PHE A 266 -5.03 18.52 -22.43
C PHE A 266 -4.31 18.96 -21.14
N TYR A 267 -4.75 18.50 -19.98
CA TYR A 267 -4.08 18.80 -18.71
C TYR A 267 -2.67 18.22 -18.65
N LEU A 268 -2.46 16.99 -19.11
CA LEU A 268 -1.15 16.37 -19.11
C LEU A 268 -0.15 17.14 -19.97
N GLU A 269 -0.56 17.56 -21.17
CA GLU A 269 0.28 18.38 -22.04
C GLU A 269 0.65 19.71 -21.39
N ALA A 270 -0.31 20.37 -20.73
CA ALA A 270 -0.04 21.63 -20.04
C ALA A 270 0.88 21.44 -18.82
N LEU A 271 0.70 20.37 -18.06
CA LEU A 271 1.60 20.03 -16.96
C LEU A 271 3.03 19.77 -17.44
N ASP A 272 3.17 19.03 -18.54
CA ASP A 272 4.48 18.68 -19.09
C ASP A 272 5.23 19.88 -19.66
N ARG A 273 4.52 20.88 -20.23
CA ARG A 273 5.13 22.08 -20.77
C ARG A 273 5.45 23.13 -19.73
N ASP A 274 4.50 23.39 -18.82
CA ASP A 274 4.52 24.62 -18.03
C ASP A 274 4.80 24.37 -16.52
N VAL A 275 4.59 23.15 -16.02
CA VAL A 275 4.68 22.84 -14.58
C VAL A 275 5.82 21.88 -14.26
N LYS A 276 5.97 20.84 -15.06
CA LYS A 276 6.98 19.79 -14.90
C LYS A 276 8.40 20.37 -14.87
N LYS A 277 9.24 19.87 -13.96
CA LYS A 277 10.66 20.21 -13.93
C LYS A 277 11.44 19.42 -14.99
N PRO A 278 12.59 19.93 -15.47
CA PRO A 278 13.38 19.27 -16.53
C PRO A 278 13.83 17.84 -16.19
N HIS A 279 14.01 17.53 -14.90
CA HIS A 279 14.44 16.22 -14.43
C HIS A 279 13.30 15.25 -14.12
N GLU A 280 12.05 15.70 -14.22
CA GLU A 280 10.87 14.88 -13.98
C GLU A 280 10.43 14.18 -15.26
N ASN A 281 9.86 12.98 -15.10
CA ASN A 281 9.27 12.23 -16.19
C ASN A 281 7.93 12.84 -16.64
N PRO A 282 7.42 12.51 -17.82
CA PRO A 282 6.11 12.97 -18.28
C PRO A 282 5.00 12.67 -17.26
N ALA A 283 4.02 13.56 -17.16
CA ALA A 283 2.90 13.43 -16.25
C ALA A 283 2.02 12.24 -16.58
N ILE A 284 1.39 11.62 -15.55
CA ILE A 284 0.41 10.54 -15.69
C ILE A 284 -0.97 11.07 -15.33
N GLY A 285 -1.98 10.70 -16.10
CA GLY A 285 -3.38 11.03 -15.84
C GLY A 285 -4.15 9.85 -15.25
N VAL A 286 -4.97 10.13 -14.25
CA VAL A 286 -5.90 9.19 -13.64
C VAL A 286 -7.32 9.75 -13.78
N LEU A 287 -8.20 9.03 -14.47
CA LEU A 287 -9.64 9.26 -14.38
C LEU A 287 -10.18 8.37 -13.26
N LEU A 288 -10.69 9.00 -12.20
CA LEU A 288 -11.26 8.30 -11.06
C LEU A 288 -12.79 8.42 -11.14
N CYS A 289 -13.45 7.34 -11.56
CA CYS A 289 -14.86 7.27 -11.86
C CYS A 289 -15.64 6.45 -10.83
N ALA A 290 -16.95 6.67 -10.70
CA ALA A 290 -17.81 5.85 -9.83
C ALA A 290 -17.98 4.42 -10.37
N SER A 291 -17.94 4.25 -11.69
CA SER A 291 -17.99 2.94 -12.35
C SER A 291 -17.33 2.99 -13.72
N LYS A 292 -16.96 1.84 -14.24
CA LYS A 292 -16.40 1.67 -15.59
C LYS A 292 -16.85 0.34 -16.19
N ASP A 293 -16.67 0.22 -17.48
CA ASP A 293 -16.77 -1.02 -18.23
C ASP A 293 -15.38 -1.35 -18.76
N ASP A 294 -14.89 -2.54 -18.41
CA ASP A 294 -13.50 -2.91 -18.71
C ASP A 294 -13.24 -3.01 -20.22
N GLU A 295 -14.23 -3.45 -21.03
CA GLU A 295 -14.11 -3.49 -22.48
C GLU A 295 -14.04 -2.07 -23.06
N VAL A 296 -14.89 -1.15 -22.60
CA VAL A 296 -14.86 0.26 -23.02
C VAL A 296 -13.54 0.91 -22.64
N VAL A 297 -13.02 0.64 -21.43
CA VAL A 297 -11.72 1.14 -20.98
C VAL A 297 -10.60 0.61 -21.86
N GLU A 298 -10.59 -0.68 -22.17
CA GLU A 298 -9.58 -1.29 -23.03
C GLU A 298 -9.59 -0.64 -24.42
N TYR A 299 -10.75 -0.48 -25.05
CA TYR A 299 -10.87 0.17 -26.35
C TYR A 299 -10.39 1.63 -26.29
N ALA A 300 -10.79 2.39 -25.27
CA ALA A 300 -10.40 3.79 -25.11
C ALA A 300 -8.90 3.97 -24.90
N LEU A 301 -8.25 3.07 -24.13
CA LEU A 301 -6.82 3.16 -23.85
C LEU A 301 -5.93 2.54 -24.92
N SER A 302 -6.43 1.59 -25.73
CA SER A 302 -5.62 0.83 -26.69
C SER A 302 -4.87 1.69 -27.70
N ARG A 303 -5.46 2.82 -28.10
CA ARG A 303 -4.89 3.80 -29.03
C ARG A 303 -4.69 5.17 -28.41
N SER A 304 -4.77 5.28 -27.09
CA SER A 304 -4.58 6.55 -26.40
C SER A 304 -3.13 7.04 -26.57
N ALA A 305 -3.00 8.25 -27.10
CA ALA A 305 -1.73 8.97 -27.16
C ALA A 305 -1.37 9.67 -25.84
N SER A 306 -2.13 9.41 -24.77
CA SER A 306 -1.90 10.02 -23.46
C SER A 306 -1.45 8.98 -22.44
N PRO A 307 -0.50 9.31 -21.56
CA PRO A 307 -0.10 8.45 -20.46
C PRO A 307 -1.19 8.47 -19.37
N ALA A 308 -2.26 7.70 -19.57
CA ALA A 308 -3.44 7.71 -18.72
C ALA A 308 -3.85 6.31 -18.26
N LEU A 309 -4.61 6.29 -17.19
CA LEU A 309 -5.34 5.13 -16.68
C LEU A 309 -6.73 5.52 -16.18
N ILE A 310 -7.63 4.57 -16.17
CA ILE A 310 -8.98 4.71 -15.64
C ILE A 310 -9.11 3.79 -14.42
N ALA A 311 -9.54 4.34 -13.30
CA ALA A 311 -9.78 3.62 -12.06
C ALA A 311 -11.19 3.91 -11.53
N GLU A 312 -11.73 2.97 -10.75
CA GLU A 312 -12.95 3.20 -9.99
C GLU A 312 -12.66 3.72 -8.59
N TYR A 313 -13.61 4.42 -8.00
CA TYR A 313 -13.67 4.57 -6.55
C TYR A 313 -14.90 3.84 -5.99
N GLN A 314 -14.75 3.23 -4.82
CA GLN A 314 -15.82 2.49 -4.15
C GLN A 314 -16.06 3.08 -2.76
N THR A 315 -17.30 3.49 -2.50
CA THR A 315 -17.74 4.10 -1.24
C THR A 315 -18.12 3.07 -0.18
N GLN A 316 -18.19 1.79 -0.55
CA GLN A 316 -18.50 0.67 0.35
C GLN A 316 -17.44 -0.41 0.22
N LEU A 317 -17.16 -1.10 1.32
CA LEU A 317 -16.26 -2.25 1.30
C LEU A 317 -16.86 -3.39 0.47
N PRO A 318 -16.04 -4.09 -0.33
CA PRO A 318 -16.52 -5.20 -1.14
C PRO A 318 -16.94 -6.41 -0.27
N ASP A 319 -17.82 -7.23 -0.81
CA ASP A 319 -18.08 -8.54 -0.20
C ASP A 319 -16.86 -9.44 -0.39
N LYS A 320 -16.09 -9.59 0.71
CA LYS A 320 -14.87 -10.40 0.71
C LYS A 320 -15.14 -11.86 0.36
N ASN A 321 -16.27 -12.43 0.74
CA ASN A 321 -16.59 -13.82 0.45
C ASN A 321 -16.82 -14.04 -1.05
N LEU A 322 -17.52 -13.08 -1.69
CA LEU A 322 -17.73 -13.11 -3.14
C LEU A 322 -16.40 -13.00 -3.89
N LEU A 323 -15.52 -12.08 -3.49
CA LEU A 323 -14.19 -11.94 -4.11
C LEU A 323 -13.33 -13.18 -3.89
N GLN A 324 -13.37 -13.80 -2.71
CA GLN A 324 -12.66 -15.05 -2.45
C GLN A 324 -13.18 -16.22 -3.29
N ALA A 325 -14.50 -16.29 -3.53
CA ALA A 325 -15.09 -17.29 -4.42
C ALA A 325 -14.60 -17.08 -5.86
N LYS A 326 -14.66 -15.86 -6.38
CA LYS A 326 -14.14 -15.50 -7.71
C LYS A 326 -12.64 -15.78 -7.85
N LEU A 327 -11.86 -15.45 -6.82
CA LEU A 327 -10.44 -15.77 -6.80
C LEU A 327 -10.19 -17.27 -6.83
N HIS A 328 -11.00 -18.06 -6.14
CA HIS A 328 -10.92 -19.52 -6.19
C HIS A 328 -11.22 -20.07 -7.58
N GLU A 329 -12.26 -19.59 -8.23
CA GLU A 329 -12.60 -19.95 -9.63
C GLU A 329 -11.47 -19.56 -10.59
N PHE A 330 -10.91 -18.36 -10.43
CA PHE A 330 -9.78 -17.89 -11.22
C PHE A 330 -8.56 -18.82 -11.09
N TYR A 331 -8.20 -19.26 -9.86
CA TYR A 331 -7.13 -20.22 -9.65
C TYR A 331 -7.42 -21.61 -10.24
N LEU A 332 -8.67 -22.05 -10.26
CA LEU A 332 -9.04 -23.32 -10.88
C LEU A 332 -8.88 -23.29 -12.41
N GLN A 333 -9.20 -22.15 -13.03
CA GLN A 333 -9.03 -21.93 -14.46
C GLN A 333 -7.55 -21.82 -14.84
N ASP A 334 -6.75 -21.12 -14.04
CA ASP A 334 -5.32 -20.88 -14.28
C ASP A 334 -4.46 -22.13 -14.04
N HIS A 335 -4.87 -23.02 -13.12
CA HIS A 335 -4.24 -24.35 -12.98
C HIS A 335 -4.41 -25.23 -14.22
N ALA A 336 -5.34 -24.91 -15.09
CA ALA A 336 -5.47 -25.55 -16.40
C ALA A 336 -4.51 -24.96 -17.46
N GLU A 337 -3.99 -23.72 -17.24
CA GLU A 337 -3.17 -22.97 -18.19
C GLU A 337 -1.72 -22.68 -17.74
N GLY A 338 -1.35 -22.98 -16.50
CA GLY A 338 0.02 -22.86 -15.98
C GLY A 338 0.22 -21.70 -14.97
N SER A 339 0.66 -22.05 -13.75
CA SER A 339 0.68 -21.22 -12.53
C SER A 339 1.69 -20.05 -12.50
N GLU A 340 2.35 -19.69 -13.59
CA GLU A 340 3.44 -18.72 -13.63
C GLU A 340 2.94 -17.27 -13.70
N ALA A 341 1.87 -17.02 -14.45
CA ALA A 341 1.28 -15.68 -14.62
C ALA A 341 0.70 -15.09 -13.34
N LEU A 342 0.23 -15.93 -12.42
CA LEU A 342 -0.32 -15.53 -11.12
C LEU A 342 0.75 -15.07 -10.13
N ARG A 343 1.88 -15.78 -10.10
CA ARG A 343 3.04 -15.40 -9.29
C ARG A 343 3.60 -14.07 -9.75
N GLU A 344 3.63 -13.82 -11.05
CA GLU A 344 4.05 -12.54 -11.64
C GLU A 344 3.10 -11.40 -11.32
N ARG A 345 1.77 -11.60 -11.38
CA ARG A 345 0.77 -10.58 -11.02
C ARG A 345 0.83 -10.20 -9.53
N ALA A 346 0.86 -11.19 -8.65
CA ALA A 346 1.00 -10.96 -7.21
C ALA A 346 2.38 -10.35 -6.84
N ALA A 347 3.43 -10.71 -7.57
CA ALA A 347 4.78 -10.16 -7.39
C ALA A 347 4.88 -8.74 -7.97
N GLY A 348 4.32 -8.49 -9.16
CA GLY A 348 4.33 -7.19 -9.83
C GLY A 348 3.58 -6.10 -9.05
N ALA A 349 2.42 -6.45 -8.49
CA ALA A 349 1.64 -5.56 -7.64
C ALA A 349 2.35 -5.16 -6.31
N ALA A 350 3.36 -5.92 -5.92
CA ALA A 350 4.15 -5.66 -4.71
C ALA A 350 5.58 -5.18 -4.99
N MET A 351 5.96 -5.00 -6.26
CA MET A 351 7.27 -4.48 -6.65
C MET A 351 7.17 -3.01 -7.07
N THR A 352 7.21 -2.11 -6.12
CA THR A 352 7.78 -0.79 -6.41
C THR A 352 9.31 -0.96 -6.35
N PRO A 353 10.07 -0.62 -7.40
CA PRO A 353 11.52 -0.82 -7.37
C PRO A 353 12.14 0.03 -6.27
N ALA A 354 12.79 -0.62 -5.32
CA ALA A 354 13.77 0.05 -4.48
C ALA A 354 14.86 0.56 -5.42
N SER A 355 15.04 1.88 -5.50
CA SER A 355 16.14 2.50 -6.21
C SER A 355 17.45 1.86 -5.75
N SER A 356 18.09 1.08 -6.62
CA SER A 356 19.46 0.63 -6.44
C SER A 356 20.35 1.85 -6.53
N THR A 357 20.70 2.42 -5.39
CA THR A 357 21.79 3.38 -5.30
C THR A 357 23.08 2.60 -5.43
N THR A 358 23.51 2.37 -6.65
CA THR A 358 24.89 1.96 -6.95
C THR A 358 25.75 3.18 -6.74
N LYS A 359 26.48 3.23 -5.62
CA LYS A 359 27.62 4.13 -5.45
C LYS A 359 28.69 3.67 -6.41
N GLY A 360 28.98 4.48 -7.40
CA GLY A 360 30.25 4.56 -8.10
C GLY A 360 31.02 5.78 -7.60
#